data_d61f4a8e03d865abd608edb2a7b89c51
#
_entry.id   d61f4a8e03d865abd608edb2a7b89c51
#
_cell.length_a   1.000
_cell.length_b   1.000
_cell.length_c   1.000
_cell.angle_alpha   90.00
_cell.angle_beta   90.00
_cell.angle_gamma   90.00
#
_symmetry.space_group_name_H-M   'P 1'
#
loop_
_entity.id
_entity.type
_entity.pdbx_description
1 polymer ?
#
loop_
_entity_poly.entity_id
_entity_poly.type
_entity_poly.pdbx_seq_one_letter_code
_entity_poly.pdbx_strand_id
1 'polypeptide(L)'
;MRSRYAALAAALLLTGCSAGTDVETLLRAPQLSGESAALQRALNSYLGGSATLKYPSSGDFLSPFAFGDWDGDGADEAAVLYTSDAAGSNVSLAVLEPAGENSWQVSQTVEGLSSEVETFSAAHLRDATSQQILAGYGSAQGDRYLVVYDDDGTALSTIISNRYTEMVLGDFTGKGDTEDLVLAMPTDTEYGGVTLQPLTNVEGEFRSYQTLNLGEGTYSGCAALHAGQGSDNAMYLVMDVWIGTGNLASDIILYDGETGFLQPYHPPGLADLQRSTLRSHTELLSRDIDGNATIDIPVELSDGGTLQNAADKSLVFLLWQDYTTLEGGNQSFGIYDSKNNFYLPLPDSLRGSILIRSNPAGTGWLLCDSESGSIYCELRVVDPAEERETTSTLHYERIANIGNQQLQARIVTPYSGLTIDSIIDGVVLLGLE
;
A
#
# COMPACT_ATOMS: atom_id res chain seq x y z
N MET A 1 34.49 41.15 -43.89
CA MET A 1 33.33 41.09 -42.99
C MET A 1 32.91 39.68 -42.56
N ARG A 2 33.36 38.57 -43.18
CA ARG A 2 32.96 37.19 -42.81
C ARG A 2 33.71 36.58 -41.62
N SER A 3 34.82 37.17 -41.18
CA SER A 3 35.63 36.64 -40.04
C SER A 3 35.16 37.09 -38.66
N ARG A 4 34.38 38.17 -38.56
CA ARG A 4 33.90 38.68 -37.25
C ARG A 4 32.65 37.97 -36.72
N TYR A 5 31.87 37.32 -37.58
CA TYR A 5 30.69 36.54 -37.18
C TYR A 5 31.03 35.13 -36.74
N ALA A 6 32.14 34.57 -37.20
CA ALA A 6 32.62 33.25 -36.76
C ALA A 6 33.15 33.27 -35.30
N ALA A 7 33.77 34.42 -34.89
CA ALA A 7 34.22 34.56 -33.50
C ALA A 7 33.08 34.80 -32.49
N LEU A 8 31.96 35.41 -32.92
CA LEU A 8 30.80 35.62 -32.07
C LEU A 8 29.99 34.33 -31.88
N ALA A 9 29.93 33.49 -32.90
CA ALA A 9 29.26 32.17 -32.80
C ALA A 9 30.04 31.14 -31.96
N ALA A 10 31.38 31.22 -31.93
CA ALA A 10 32.22 30.38 -31.09
C ALA A 10 32.20 30.80 -29.59
N ALA A 11 31.93 32.09 -29.28
CA ALA A 11 31.79 32.56 -27.90
C ALA A 11 30.44 32.15 -27.24
N LEU A 12 29.40 31.89 -28.04
CA LEU A 12 28.08 31.44 -27.55
C LEU A 12 28.00 29.93 -27.28
N LEU A 13 28.99 29.16 -27.69
CA LEU A 13 29.04 27.70 -27.45
C LEU A 13 29.87 27.35 -26.19
N LEU A 14 30.47 28.33 -25.51
CA LEU A 14 31.26 28.10 -24.30
C LEU A 14 30.57 28.54 -23.01
N THR A 15 29.32 29.02 -23.07
CA THR A 15 28.46 29.19 -21.89
C THR A 15 27.63 27.93 -21.65
N GLY A 16 28.26 26.75 -21.74
CA GLY A 16 27.72 25.50 -21.27
C GLY A 16 27.75 25.48 -19.75
N CYS A 17 26.59 25.65 -19.17
CA CYS A 17 26.16 25.26 -17.83
C CYS A 17 27.24 24.72 -16.88
N SER A 18 27.81 25.60 -16.07
CA SER A 18 28.21 25.23 -14.72
C SER A 18 26.95 25.32 -13.82
N ALA A 19 25.97 24.45 -14.02
CA ALA A 19 25.09 24.07 -12.96
C ALA A 19 25.88 23.10 -12.09
N GLY A 20 26.97 23.57 -11.49
CA GLY A 20 27.53 22.94 -10.31
C GLY A 20 26.49 23.11 -9.22
N THR A 21 25.60 22.14 -9.09
CA THR A 21 24.91 21.94 -7.82
C THR A 21 26.00 21.65 -6.81
N ASP A 22 26.27 22.66 -6.01
CA ASP A 22 27.26 22.61 -4.95
C ASP A 22 26.92 21.38 -4.10
N VAL A 23 27.86 20.45 -3.91
CA VAL A 23 27.65 19.22 -3.13
C VAL A 23 27.14 19.57 -1.73
N GLU A 24 27.53 20.75 -1.20
CA GLU A 24 26.97 21.29 0.05
C GLU A 24 25.46 21.59 -0.05
N THR A 25 24.94 21.97 -1.20
CA THR A 25 23.50 22.21 -1.38
C THR A 25 22.72 20.91 -1.45
N LEU A 26 23.32 19.84 -1.99
CA LEU A 26 22.72 18.49 -2.02
C LEU A 26 22.78 17.77 -0.65
N LEU A 27 23.70 18.18 0.22
CA LEU A 27 23.85 17.63 1.57
C LEU A 27 23.07 18.43 2.63
N ARG A 28 22.46 19.55 2.28
CA ARG A 28 21.56 20.25 3.20
C ARG A 28 20.28 19.47 3.37
N ALA A 29 19.89 19.25 4.62
CA ALA A 29 18.57 18.73 4.92
C ALA A 29 17.50 19.58 4.19
N PRO A 30 16.45 18.97 3.62
CA PRO A 30 15.36 19.69 2.99
C PRO A 30 14.86 20.80 3.94
N GLN A 31 14.88 22.05 3.49
CA GLN A 31 14.35 23.15 4.31
C GLN A 31 12.84 23.21 4.07
N LEU A 32 12.09 23.16 5.15
CA LEU A 32 10.66 23.41 5.10
C LEU A 32 10.43 24.83 4.54
N SER A 33 9.45 24.97 3.68
CA SER A 33 9.08 26.24 3.06
C SER A 33 7.61 26.55 3.31
N GLY A 34 7.28 27.84 3.24
CA GLY A 34 5.90 28.27 3.35
C GLY A 34 5.25 27.90 4.69
N GLU A 35 4.13 27.23 4.61
CA GLU A 35 3.27 26.87 5.75
C GLU A 35 3.94 25.93 6.74
N SER A 36 4.56 24.85 6.28
CA SER A 36 5.28 23.90 7.14
C SER A 36 6.38 24.59 7.98
N ALA A 37 7.06 25.58 7.42
CA ALA A 37 8.03 26.37 8.18
C ALA A 37 7.37 27.29 9.21
N ALA A 38 6.15 27.77 8.94
CA ALA A 38 5.38 28.57 9.89
C ALA A 38 4.90 27.72 11.08
N LEU A 39 4.40 26.50 10.81
CA LEU A 39 4.01 25.51 11.82
C LEU A 39 5.19 25.16 12.73
N GLN A 40 6.34 24.82 12.15
CA GLN A 40 7.54 24.48 12.93
C GLN A 40 8.01 25.67 13.78
N ARG A 41 7.95 26.90 13.28
CA ARG A 41 8.29 28.09 14.09
C ARG A 41 7.33 28.29 15.26
N ALA A 42 6.02 28.12 15.04
CA ALA A 42 5.02 28.22 16.09
C ALA A 42 5.26 27.15 17.18
N LEU A 43 5.49 25.91 16.78
CA LEU A 43 5.80 24.80 17.69
C LEU A 43 7.10 25.05 18.47
N ASN A 44 8.19 25.46 17.81
CA ASN A 44 9.45 25.81 18.48
C ASN A 44 9.30 26.97 19.48
N SER A 45 8.48 27.98 19.16
CA SER A 45 8.19 29.11 20.05
C SER A 45 7.42 28.66 21.29
N TYR A 46 6.44 27.78 21.11
CA TYR A 46 5.65 27.20 22.20
C TYR A 46 6.52 26.37 23.15
N LEU A 47 7.38 25.52 22.61
CA LEU A 47 8.26 24.65 23.39
C LEU A 47 9.43 25.40 24.06
N GLY A 48 9.73 26.61 23.61
CA GLY A 48 10.94 27.34 24.03
C GLY A 48 12.24 26.68 23.59
N GLY A 49 12.19 25.83 22.56
CA GLY A 49 13.30 25.05 22.03
C GLY A 49 13.00 24.46 20.64
N SER A 50 13.90 23.65 20.11
CA SER A 50 13.70 23.01 18.81
C SER A 50 12.89 21.71 18.94
N ALA A 51 11.87 21.59 18.10
CA ALA A 51 11.18 20.32 17.86
C ALA A 51 11.87 19.55 16.73
N THR A 52 11.99 18.23 16.89
CA THR A 52 12.38 17.32 15.83
C THR A 52 11.13 16.67 15.26
N LEU A 53 10.86 16.91 13.98
CA LEU A 53 9.69 16.35 13.29
C LEU A 53 9.81 14.85 13.13
N LYS A 54 8.70 14.12 13.28
CA LYS A 54 8.62 12.67 13.13
C LYS A 54 7.77 12.30 11.92
N TYR A 55 8.36 11.51 11.03
CA TYR A 55 7.75 11.12 9.76
C TYR A 55 7.16 9.71 9.90
N PRO A 56 5.85 9.54 9.69
CA PRO A 56 5.25 8.20 9.62
C PRO A 56 5.67 7.48 8.34
N SER A 57 5.58 6.16 8.35
CA SER A 57 5.92 5.31 7.22
C SER A 57 4.68 4.87 6.41
N SER A 58 3.49 5.07 6.95
CA SER A 58 2.21 4.66 6.34
C SER A 58 1.05 5.57 6.79
N GLY A 59 -0.12 5.32 6.25
CA GLY A 59 -1.33 6.11 6.48
C GLY A 59 -1.54 7.18 5.41
N ASP A 60 -2.54 8.02 5.58
CA ASP A 60 -2.90 9.07 4.61
C ASP A 60 -1.83 10.17 4.55
N PHE A 61 -1.11 10.37 5.65
CA PHE A 61 -0.09 11.39 5.76
C PHE A 61 1.28 10.76 5.98
N LEU A 62 2.15 10.83 4.97
CA LEU A 62 3.58 10.49 5.09
C LEU A 62 4.43 11.67 5.56
N SER A 63 3.81 12.83 5.73
CA SER A 63 4.38 14.05 6.28
C SER A 63 4.17 14.07 7.80
N PRO A 64 5.04 14.75 8.58
CA PRO A 64 4.78 15.01 10.00
C PRO A 64 3.64 16.00 10.24
N PHE A 65 3.09 16.58 9.18
CA PHE A 65 1.99 17.55 9.18
C PHE A 65 0.76 16.93 8.51
N ALA A 66 -0.38 17.05 9.16
CA ALA A 66 -1.69 16.77 8.62
C ALA A 66 -2.59 18.01 8.79
N PHE A 67 -3.51 18.22 7.88
CA PHE A 67 -4.47 19.32 7.93
C PHE A 67 -5.88 18.75 7.86
N GLY A 68 -6.78 19.30 8.64
CA GLY A 68 -8.19 18.90 8.71
C GLY A 68 -8.93 19.70 9.74
N ASP A 69 -10.24 19.67 9.67
CA ASP A 69 -11.14 20.26 10.66
C ASP A 69 -11.29 19.28 11.85
N TRP A 70 -10.39 19.42 12.83
CA TRP A 70 -10.32 18.46 13.94
C TRP A 70 -11.39 18.71 15.00
N ASP A 71 -11.80 19.97 15.19
CA ASP A 71 -12.78 20.34 16.20
C ASP A 71 -14.21 20.57 15.66
N GLY A 72 -14.37 20.58 14.34
CA GLY A 72 -15.67 20.72 13.67
C GLY A 72 -16.18 22.16 13.59
N ASP A 73 -15.28 23.17 13.67
CA ASP A 73 -15.65 24.57 13.58
C ASP A 73 -15.73 25.11 12.13
N GLY A 74 -15.31 24.30 11.16
CA GLY A 74 -15.32 24.58 9.74
C GLY A 74 -14.05 25.27 9.23
N ALA A 75 -13.00 25.38 10.04
CA ALA A 75 -11.68 25.78 9.64
C ALA A 75 -10.71 24.59 9.73
N ASP A 76 -9.67 24.58 8.90
CA ASP A 76 -8.65 23.54 9.00
C ASP A 76 -7.58 23.94 10.02
N GLU A 77 -7.31 23.06 10.99
CA GLU A 77 -6.15 23.09 11.86
C GLU A 77 -5.02 22.24 11.31
N ALA A 78 -3.85 22.33 11.94
CA ALA A 78 -2.72 21.49 11.64
C ALA A 78 -2.38 20.56 12.81
N ALA A 79 -2.27 19.27 12.54
CA ALA A 79 -1.72 18.28 13.46
C ALA A 79 -0.24 18.05 13.14
N VAL A 80 0.64 18.04 14.16
CA VAL A 80 2.10 17.93 13.97
C VAL A 80 2.69 16.87 14.88
N LEU A 81 3.38 15.89 14.28
CA LEU A 81 4.12 14.85 14.98
C LEU A 81 5.58 15.30 15.25
N TYR A 82 5.99 15.28 16.51
CA TYR A 82 7.30 15.76 16.89
C TYR A 82 7.87 15.07 18.15
N THR A 83 9.18 15.23 18.36
CA THR A 83 9.85 15.00 19.65
C THR A 83 10.58 16.27 20.08
N SER A 84 10.73 16.47 21.37
CA SER A 84 11.54 17.56 21.91
C SER A 84 12.19 17.14 23.24
N ASP A 85 13.31 17.78 23.58
CA ASP A 85 14.00 17.54 24.85
C ASP A 85 13.11 17.84 26.09
N ALA A 86 12.12 18.73 25.92
CA ALA A 86 11.20 19.13 26.96
C ALA A 86 10.02 18.16 27.12
N ALA A 87 9.61 17.47 26.03
CA ALA A 87 8.45 16.55 26.02
C ALA A 87 8.82 15.07 26.28
N GLY A 88 10.12 14.77 26.47
CA GLY A 88 10.59 13.39 26.63
C GLY A 88 10.97 12.72 25.31
N SER A 89 11.18 11.39 25.35
CA SER A 89 11.63 10.62 24.17
C SER A 89 10.49 10.16 23.26
N ASN A 90 9.24 10.22 23.74
CA ASN A 90 8.09 9.78 22.96
C ASN A 90 7.71 10.81 21.88
N VAL A 91 7.13 10.32 20.79
CA VAL A 91 6.51 11.18 19.80
C VAL A 91 5.31 11.86 20.44
N SER A 92 5.23 13.18 20.34
CA SER A 92 4.10 13.98 20.76
C SER A 92 3.32 14.47 19.54
N LEU A 93 2.03 14.69 19.72
CA LEU A 93 1.12 15.32 18.78
C LEU A 93 0.81 16.73 19.27
N ALA A 94 0.94 17.74 18.39
CA ALA A 94 0.43 19.08 18.64
C ALA A 94 -0.67 19.40 17.64
N VAL A 95 -1.73 20.06 18.09
CA VAL A 95 -2.72 20.71 17.25
C VAL A 95 -2.43 22.22 17.25
N LEU A 96 -2.44 22.80 16.07
CA LEU A 96 -2.18 24.22 15.85
C LEU A 96 -3.34 24.86 15.09
N GLU A 97 -3.79 25.99 15.57
CA GLU A 97 -4.84 26.79 14.97
C GLU A 97 -4.25 27.95 14.14
N PRO A 98 -4.93 28.36 13.05
CA PRO A 98 -4.58 29.58 12.33
C PRO A 98 -4.68 30.83 13.23
N ALA A 99 -3.60 31.59 13.36
CA ALA A 99 -3.56 32.81 14.18
C ALA A 99 -3.44 34.11 13.36
N GLY A 100 -3.65 34.02 12.05
CA GLY A 100 -3.57 35.09 11.06
C GLY A 100 -2.87 34.65 9.79
N GLU A 101 -2.63 35.58 8.87
CA GLU A 101 -2.00 35.23 7.58
C GLU A 101 -0.59 34.65 7.78
N ASN A 102 -0.41 33.37 7.39
CA ASN A 102 0.82 32.59 7.58
C ASN A 102 1.33 32.51 9.05
N SER A 103 0.42 32.57 10.01
CA SER A 103 0.72 32.48 11.45
C SER A 103 -0.11 31.42 12.11
N TRP A 104 0.52 30.60 12.95
CA TRP A 104 -0.08 29.49 13.65
C TRP A 104 0.18 29.59 15.15
N GLN A 105 -0.70 29.08 15.96
CA GLN A 105 -0.58 28.99 17.40
C GLN A 105 -0.87 27.56 17.85
N VAL A 106 -0.03 27.01 18.75
CA VAL A 106 -0.31 25.71 19.36
C VAL A 106 -1.50 25.89 20.31
N SER A 107 -2.57 25.16 20.03
CA SER A 107 -3.74 25.08 20.90
C SER A 107 -3.58 23.98 21.92
N GLN A 108 -3.13 22.80 21.50
CA GLN A 108 -3.09 21.62 22.33
C GLN A 108 -1.89 20.73 22.01
N THR A 109 -1.47 19.93 23.00
CA THR A 109 -0.41 18.93 22.84
C THR A 109 -0.73 17.70 23.66
N VAL A 110 -0.38 16.52 23.15
CA VAL A 110 -0.48 15.25 23.87
C VAL A 110 0.78 14.42 23.62
N GLU A 111 1.25 13.73 24.67
CA GLU A 111 2.35 12.77 24.54
C GLU A 111 1.81 11.44 23.99
N GLY A 112 2.46 10.88 22.97
CA GLY A 112 2.14 9.57 22.42
C GLY A 112 2.77 8.42 23.20
N LEU A 113 2.57 7.20 22.70
CA LEU A 113 2.91 5.99 23.44
C LEU A 113 4.36 5.52 23.24
N SER A 114 5.04 5.97 22.19
CA SER A 114 6.38 5.49 21.80
C SER A 114 7.23 6.57 21.16
N SER A 115 8.52 6.30 21.02
CA SER A 115 9.47 7.15 20.29
C SER A 115 9.36 7.04 18.77
N GLU A 116 8.59 6.08 18.25
CA GLU A 116 8.39 5.86 16.83
C GLU A 116 6.89 5.91 16.48
N VAL A 117 6.58 6.53 15.35
CA VAL A 117 5.25 6.57 14.74
C VAL A 117 5.33 5.87 13.38
N GLU A 118 4.41 4.97 13.12
CA GLU A 118 4.35 4.19 11.87
C GLU A 118 3.23 4.68 10.97
N THR A 119 2.06 4.97 11.55
CA THR A 119 0.85 5.35 10.79
C THR A 119 0.35 6.72 11.25
N PHE A 120 -0.08 7.54 10.28
CA PHE A 120 -0.73 8.81 10.55
C PHE A 120 -1.86 9.01 9.54
N SER A 121 -3.10 9.03 10.06
CA SER A 121 -4.32 9.11 9.25
C SER A 121 -5.36 9.99 9.94
N ALA A 122 -6.41 10.30 9.21
CA ALA A 122 -7.60 10.98 9.71
C ALA A 122 -8.86 10.32 9.20
N ALA A 123 -9.93 10.35 10.00
CA ALA A 123 -11.22 9.78 9.62
C ALA A 123 -12.37 10.46 10.36
N HIS A 124 -13.54 10.50 9.75
CA HIS A 124 -14.78 10.92 10.39
C HIS A 124 -15.38 9.78 11.20
N LEU A 125 -14.91 9.58 12.43
CA LEU A 125 -15.35 8.46 13.27
C LEU A 125 -16.53 8.79 14.16
N ARG A 126 -16.68 10.05 14.57
CA ARG A 126 -17.71 10.51 15.49
C ARG A 126 -18.90 11.14 14.79
N ASP A 127 -18.64 12.01 13.86
CA ASP A 127 -19.66 12.72 13.09
C ASP A 127 -19.08 13.19 11.73
N ALA A 128 -19.92 13.73 10.86
CA ALA A 128 -19.54 14.20 9.54
C ALA A 128 -18.84 15.57 9.54
N THR A 129 -18.70 16.25 10.67
CA THR A 129 -18.18 17.61 10.75
C THR A 129 -16.76 17.67 11.25
N SER A 130 -16.38 16.80 12.19
CA SER A 130 -15.03 16.75 12.72
C SER A 130 -14.29 15.47 12.29
N GLN A 131 -12.99 15.57 12.08
CA GLN A 131 -12.15 14.41 11.83
C GLN A 131 -11.39 14.03 13.12
N GLN A 132 -11.22 12.75 13.34
CA GLN A 132 -10.37 12.23 14.41
C GLN A 132 -8.99 11.89 13.84
N ILE A 133 -7.96 12.11 14.64
CA ILE A 133 -6.57 11.87 14.27
C ILE A 133 -6.18 10.46 14.71
N LEU A 134 -5.69 9.64 13.80
CA LEU A 134 -5.22 8.29 14.06
C LEU A 134 -3.69 8.24 14.00
N ALA A 135 -3.05 7.86 15.11
CA ALA A 135 -1.61 7.66 15.17
C ALA A 135 -1.26 6.23 15.59
N GLY A 136 -0.55 5.52 14.72
CA GLY A 136 -0.01 4.19 14.99
C GLY A 136 1.39 4.30 15.56
N TYR A 137 1.61 3.86 16.79
CA TYR A 137 2.88 3.90 17.48
C TYR A 137 3.54 2.51 17.49
N GLY A 138 4.79 2.43 17.00
CA GLY A 138 5.59 1.23 17.08
C GLY A 138 6.42 1.16 18.36
N SER A 139 6.76 -0.03 18.81
CA SER A 139 7.67 -0.26 19.91
C SER A 139 8.92 -1.01 19.45
N ALA A 140 10.02 -0.87 20.20
CA ALA A 140 11.26 -1.60 19.95
C ALA A 140 11.08 -3.14 20.04
N GLN A 141 10.02 -3.62 20.67
CA GLN A 141 9.65 -5.03 20.79
C GLN A 141 8.80 -5.54 19.60
N GLY A 142 8.41 -4.64 18.68
CA GLY A 142 7.56 -4.95 17.54
C GLY A 142 6.06 -4.87 17.82
N ASP A 143 5.65 -4.50 19.03
CA ASP A 143 4.24 -4.21 19.31
C ASP A 143 3.84 -2.87 18.69
N ARG A 144 2.65 -2.83 18.09
CA ARG A 144 2.03 -1.61 17.55
C ARG A 144 0.79 -1.25 18.35
N TYR A 145 0.58 0.05 18.56
CA TYR A 145 -0.56 0.61 19.26
C TYR A 145 -1.19 1.72 18.44
N LEU A 146 -2.46 1.59 18.15
CA LEU A 146 -3.25 2.67 17.57
C LEU A 146 -3.80 3.54 18.68
N VAL A 147 -3.62 4.85 18.54
CA VAL A 147 -4.30 5.87 19.35
C VAL A 147 -5.16 6.71 18.43
N VAL A 148 -6.41 6.86 18.78
CA VAL A 148 -7.33 7.78 18.12
C VAL A 148 -7.57 8.97 19.04
N TYR A 149 -7.24 10.15 18.53
CA TYR A 149 -7.43 11.43 19.21
C TYR A 149 -8.65 12.15 18.66
N ASP A 150 -9.42 12.75 19.55
CA ASP A 150 -10.59 13.57 19.28
C ASP A 150 -10.39 14.96 19.89
N ASP A 151 -10.55 15.99 19.10
CA ASP A 151 -10.53 17.39 19.54
C ASP A 151 -11.97 17.89 19.64
N ASP A 152 -12.35 18.41 20.79
CA ASP A 152 -13.68 19.01 21.01
C ASP A 152 -13.62 20.56 21.03
N GLY A 153 -12.54 21.15 20.52
CA GLY A 153 -12.27 22.60 20.56
C GLY A 153 -11.80 23.10 21.91
N THR A 154 -11.81 22.24 22.94
CA THR A 154 -11.32 22.60 24.29
C THR A 154 -10.24 21.66 24.80
N ALA A 155 -10.29 20.40 24.42
CA ALA A 155 -9.36 19.38 24.85
C ALA A 155 -9.15 18.30 23.78
N LEU A 156 -7.87 18.01 23.48
CA LEU A 156 -7.49 16.84 22.69
C LEU A 156 -7.52 15.60 23.58
N SER A 157 -8.45 14.70 23.35
CA SER A 157 -8.69 13.50 24.18
C SER A 157 -8.36 12.23 23.41
N THR A 158 -7.99 11.17 24.12
CA THR A 158 -7.83 9.83 23.54
C THR A 158 -9.13 9.07 23.67
N ILE A 159 -9.73 8.69 22.54
CA ILE A 159 -10.98 7.90 22.51
C ILE A 159 -10.70 6.40 22.31
N ILE A 160 -9.60 6.04 21.66
CA ILE A 160 -9.14 4.66 21.45
C ILE A 160 -7.65 4.58 21.78
N SER A 161 -7.24 3.49 22.43
CA SER A 161 -5.84 3.12 22.61
C SER A 161 -5.75 1.59 22.68
N ASN A 162 -5.50 0.95 21.54
CA ASN A 162 -5.49 -0.50 21.40
C ASN A 162 -4.22 -1.01 20.71
N ARG A 163 -3.77 -2.20 21.08
CA ARG A 163 -2.79 -2.94 20.26
C ARG A 163 -3.43 -3.29 18.93
N TYR A 164 -2.64 -3.26 17.87
CA TYR A 164 -3.08 -3.72 16.56
C TYR A 164 -1.89 -4.31 15.77
N THR A 165 -2.20 -5.11 14.76
CA THR A 165 -1.27 -5.53 13.73
C THR A 165 -1.61 -4.91 12.40
N GLU A 166 -2.90 -4.91 12.05
CA GLU A 166 -3.43 -4.28 10.86
C GLU A 166 -4.73 -3.56 11.21
N MET A 167 -5.10 -2.59 10.38
CA MET A 167 -6.37 -1.88 10.49
C MET A 167 -6.92 -1.54 9.11
N VAL A 168 -8.22 -1.38 9.03
CA VAL A 168 -8.90 -0.87 7.84
C VAL A 168 -9.98 0.12 8.25
N LEU A 169 -10.04 1.22 7.51
CA LEU A 169 -11.02 2.29 7.64
C LEU A 169 -11.97 2.26 6.43
N GLY A 170 -13.22 2.66 6.62
CA GLY A 170 -14.18 2.83 5.56
C GLY A 170 -15.61 2.96 6.08
N ASP A 171 -16.53 3.41 5.24
CA ASP A 171 -17.97 3.41 5.55
C ASP A 171 -18.55 2.00 5.31
N PHE A 172 -18.37 1.11 6.29
CA PHE A 172 -18.84 -0.28 6.19
C PHE A 172 -20.32 -0.42 6.53
N THR A 173 -20.87 0.53 7.25
CA THR A 173 -22.31 0.59 7.58
C THR A 173 -23.14 1.21 6.47
N GLY A 174 -22.53 1.87 5.50
CA GLY A 174 -23.21 2.53 4.38
C GLY A 174 -24.03 3.77 4.80
N LYS A 175 -23.72 4.38 5.95
CA LYS A 175 -24.42 5.56 6.45
C LYS A 175 -23.99 6.85 5.77
N GLY A 176 -22.76 6.88 5.23
CA GLY A 176 -22.20 8.02 4.48
C GLY A 176 -21.77 9.21 5.34
N ASP A 177 -22.08 9.20 6.64
CA ASP A 177 -21.81 10.31 7.54
C ASP A 177 -20.55 10.08 8.39
N THR A 178 -20.19 8.82 8.64
CA THR A 178 -19.04 8.42 9.45
C THR A 178 -18.37 7.19 8.85
N GLU A 179 -17.10 7.04 9.16
CA GLU A 179 -16.32 5.86 8.83
C GLU A 179 -16.30 4.88 10.03
N ASP A 180 -16.14 3.63 9.70
CA ASP A 180 -15.95 2.55 10.65
C ASP A 180 -14.47 2.13 10.65
N LEU A 181 -13.99 1.57 11.75
CA LEU A 181 -12.64 1.07 11.89
C LEU A 181 -12.68 -0.41 12.28
N VAL A 182 -11.94 -1.27 11.60
CA VAL A 182 -11.72 -2.63 12.06
C VAL A 182 -10.23 -2.84 12.36
N LEU A 183 -9.95 -3.26 13.60
CA LEU A 183 -8.61 -3.61 14.07
C LEU A 183 -8.41 -5.12 14.02
N ALA A 184 -7.30 -5.56 13.44
CA ALA A 184 -6.76 -6.89 13.64
C ALA A 184 -5.72 -6.85 14.77
N MET A 185 -5.86 -7.72 15.74
CA MET A 185 -5.00 -7.79 16.92
C MET A 185 -4.50 -9.21 17.14
N PRO A 186 -3.32 -9.42 17.75
CA PRO A 186 -2.93 -10.74 18.24
C PRO A 186 -3.95 -11.22 19.27
N THR A 187 -4.35 -12.48 19.19
CA THR A 187 -5.18 -13.08 20.26
C THR A 187 -4.33 -13.32 21.51
N ASP A 188 -4.83 -12.92 22.68
CA ASP A 188 -4.15 -13.09 23.96
C ASP A 188 -4.29 -14.54 24.50
N THR A 189 -4.07 -15.54 23.65
CA THR A 189 -4.05 -16.96 24.00
C THR A 189 -2.68 -17.58 23.72
N GLU A 190 -2.33 -18.62 24.45
CA GLU A 190 -1.08 -19.36 24.22
C GLU A 190 -1.04 -20.10 22.87
N TYR A 191 -2.19 -20.21 22.21
CA TYR A 191 -2.34 -20.91 20.92
C TYR A 191 -2.27 -20.01 19.71
N GLY A 192 -2.10 -18.67 19.90
CA GLY A 192 -2.11 -17.68 18.82
C GLY A 192 -3.51 -17.45 18.25
N GLY A 193 -3.58 -16.94 17.04
CA GLY A 193 -4.81 -16.53 16.35
C GLY A 193 -4.85 -15.03 16.10
N VAL A 194 -5.94 -14.57 15.49
CA VAL A 194 -6.21 -13.16 15.22
C VAL A 194 -7.56 -12.78 15.82
N THR A 195 -7.60 -11.67 16.52
CA THR A 195 -8.85 -11.06 17.01
C THR A 195 -9.18 -9.87 16.13
N LEU A 196 -10.35 -9.86 15.51
CA LEU A 196 -10.91 -8.69 14.84
C LEU A 196 -11.83 -7.93 15.76
N GLN A 197 -11.65 -6.62 15.83
CA GLN A 197 -12.48 -5.71 16.62
C GLN A 197 -13.06 -4.62 15.70
N PRO A 198 -14.35 -4.70 15.34
CA PRO A 198 -15.02 -3.60 14.66
C PRO A 198 -15.35 -2.50 15.68
N LEU A 199 -15.18 -1.26 15.24
CA LEU A 199 -15.48 -0.05 15.98
C LEU A 199 -16.33 0.83 15.04
N THR A 200 -17.50 1.23 15.50
CA THR A 200 -18.45 2.03 14.73
C THR A 200 -19.07 3.13 15.59
N ASN A 201 -19.56 4.16 14.95
CA ASN A 201 -20.31 5.20 15.65
C ASN A 201 -21.74 4.76 15.93
N VAL A 202 -22.13 4.85 17.19
CA VAL A 202 -23.51 4.66 17.60
C VAL A 202 -23.91 5.78 18.54
N GLU A 203 -24.84 6.61 18.08
CA GLU A 203 -25.38 7.75 18.84
C GLU A 203 -24.30 8.73 19.33
N GLY A 204 -23.25 8.96 18.52
CA GLY A 204 -22.15 9.87 18.83
C GLY A 204 -21.03 9.26 19.68
N GLU A 205 -21.13 7.97 20.04
CA GLU A 205 -20.07 7.23 20.71
C GLU A 205 -19.43 6.23 19.78
N PHE A 206 -18.11 6.35 19.60
CA PHE A 206 -17.31 5.42 18.83
C PHE A 206 -16.91 4.23 19.69
N ARG A 207 -17.48 3.05 19.43
CA ARG A 207 -17.31 1.86 20.27
C ARG A 207 -17.45 0.53 19.52
N SER A 208 -16.98 -0.52 20.16
CA SER A 208 -17.11 -1.89 19.68
C SER A 208 -18.20 -2.65 20.46
N TYR A 209 -18.98 -3.43 19.74
CA TYR A 209 -19.99 -4.35 20.31
C TYR A 209 -19.60 -5.81 20.25
N GLN A 210 -18.56 -6.13 19.51
CA GLN A 210 -18.13 -7.51 19.27
C GLN A 210 -16.61 -7.60 19.14
N THR A 211 -16.05 -8.74 19.50
CA THR A 211 -14.75 -9.21 19.03
C THR A 211 -14.93 -10.56 18.37
N LEU A 212 -14.26 -10.78 17.24
CA LEU A 212 -14.28 -12.06 16.52
C LEU A 212 -12.88 -12.69 16.59
N ASN A 213 -12.77 -13.84 17.26
CA ASN A 213 -11.52 -14.59 17.34
C ASN A 213 -11.48 -15.64 16.21
N LEU A 214 -10.38 -15.68 15.48
CA LEU A 214 -10.16 -16.54 14.31
C LEU A 214 -8.84 -17.29 14.43
N GLY A 215 -8.82 -18.52 13.86
CA GLY A 215 -7.62 -19.28 13.63
C GLY A 215 -6.84 -19.71 14.87
N GLU A 216 -7.47 -19.89 16.02
CA GLU A 216 -6.81 -20.40 17.22
C GLU A 216 -6.05 -21.71 16.93
N GLY A 217 -4.77 -21.77 17.27
CA GLY A 217 -3.89 -22.89 16.96
C GLY A 217 -3.43 -23.02 15.51
N THR A 218 -3.88 -22.14 14.63
CA THR A 218 -3.57 -22.18 13.19
C THR A 218 -2.86 -20.90 12.72
N TYR A 219 -3.39 -19.72 13.07
CA TYR A 219 -2.81 -18.45 12.64
C TYR A 219 -1.74 -17.98 13.61
N SER A 220 -0.60 -17.54 13.08
CA SER A 220 0.44 -16.91 13.88
C SER A 220 0.40 -15.37 13.82
N GLY A 221 -0.54 -14.78 13.06
CA GLY A 221 -0.78 -13.35 12.99
C GLY A 221 -1.52 -12.94 11.72
N CYS A 222 -1.90 -11.66 11.65
CA CYS A 222 -2.43 -11.00 10.48
C CYS A 222 -1.29 -10.35 9.70
N ALA A 223 -1.26 -10.55 8.38
CA ALA A 223 -0.27 -9.97 7.48
C ALA A 223 -0.84 -8.75 6.73
N ALA A 224 -2.14 -8.78 6.41
CA ALA A 224 -2.86 -7.68 5.79
C ALA A 224 -4.36 -7.81 6.07
N LEU A 225 -5.05 -6.68 6.07
CA LEU A 225 -6.50 -6.59 6.21
C LEU A 225 -7.03 -5.57 5.20
N HIS A 226 -7.92 -6.00 4.32
CA HIS A 226 -8.52 -5.17 3.29
C HIS A 226 -10.04 -5.24 3.36
N ALA A 227 -10.72 -4.16 2.98
CA ALA A 227 -12.15 -4.13 2.82
C ALA A 227 -12.52 -3.95 1.35
N GLY A 228 -13.55 -4.64 0.89
CA GLY A 228 -14.07 -4.53 -0.45
C GLY A 228 -15.55 -4.85 -0.49
N GLN A 229 -16.22 -4.34 -1.53
CA GLN A 229 -17.64 -4.57 -1.72
C GLN A 229 -17.84 -5.78 -2.63
N GLY A 230 -18.60 -6.77 -2.18
CA GLY A 230 -18.97 -7.91 -3.01
C GLY A 230 -20.05 -7.56 -4.06
N SER A 231 -20.29 -8.46 -4.99
CA SER A 231 -21.30 -8.27 -6.04
C SER A 231 -22.74 -8.16 -5.54
N ASP A 232 -22.98 -8.56 -4.29
CA ASP A 232 -24.25 -8.41 -3.57
C ASP A 232 -24.38 -7.07 -2.84
N ASN A 233 -23.40 -6.16 -3.01
CA ASN A 233 -23.21 -4.90 -2.30
C ASN A 233 -22.97 -5.07 -0.78
N ALA A 234 -22.73 -6.28 -0.30
CA ALA A 234 -22.28 -6.49 1.06
C ALA A 234 -20.81 -6.10 1.22
N MET A 235 -20.43 -5.66 2.39
CA MET A 235 -19.04 -5.35 2.70
C MET A 235 -18.32 -6.58 3.24
N TYR A 236 -17.21 -6.91 2.63
CA TYR A 236 -16.35 -8.01 3.04
C TYR A 236 -14.98 -7.51 3.46
N LEU A 237 -14.43 -8.14 4.48
CA LEU A 237 -13.04 -8.01 4.85
C LEU A 237 -12.29 -9.25 4.37
N VAL A 238 -11.18 -9.04 3.68
CA VAL A 238 -10.24 -10.09 3.30
C VAL A 238 -9.00 -9.95 4.15
N MET A 239 -8.70 -10.98 4.91
CA MET A 239 -7.57 -11.01 5.84
C MET A 239 -6.55 -12.03 5.38
N ASP A 240 -5.33 -11.58 5.12
CA ASP A 240 -4.19 -12.46 4.90
C ASP A 240 -3.54 -12.81 6.22
N VAL A 241 -3.36 -14.11 6.47
CA VAL A 241 -2.89 -14.63 7.75
C VAL A 241 -1.63 -15.46 7.58
N TRP A 242 -0.74 -15.34 8.55
CA TRP A 242 0.44 -16.17 8.64
C TRP A 242 0.08 -17.59 9.09
N ILE A 243 0.49 -18.59 8.31
CA ILE A 243 0.32 -20.01 8.60
C ILE A 243 1.70 -20.65 8.85
N GLY A 244 1.89 -21.16 10.05
CA GLY A 244 3.19 -21.74 10.43
C GLY A 244 4.34 -20.72 10.36
N THR A 245 5.46 -21.11 9.73
CA THR A 245 6.71 -20.33 9.76
C THR A 245 7.05 -19.61 8.46
N GLY A 246 6.10 -19.36 7.59
CA GLY A 246 6.44 -18.63 6.35
C GLY A 246 5.51 -18.88 5.17
N ASN A 247 4.26 -19.20 5.43
CA ASN A 247 3.23 -19.23 4.42
C ASN A 247 2.13 -18.24 4.76
N LEU A 248 1.41 -17.79 3.75
CA LEU A 248 0.17 -17.04 3.88
C LEU A 248 -1.01 -17.88 3.43
N ALA A 249 -2.16 -17.63 4.04
CA ALA A 249 -3.47 -18.01 3.54
C ALA A 249 -4.42 -16.83 3.72
N SER A 250 -5.60 -16.90 3.12
CA SER A 250 -6.58 -15.84 3.25
C SER A 250 -7.86 -16.33 3.89
N ASP A 251 -8.50 -15.45 4.65
CA ASP A 251 -9.80 -15.65 5.25
C ASP A 251 -10.73 -14.51 4.85
N ILE A 252 -12.04 -14.78 4.77
CA ILE A 252 -13.04 -13.79 4.38
C ILE A 252 -14.04 -13.63 5.51
N ILE A 253 -14.33 -12.38 5.83
CA ILE A 253 -15.25 -12.00 6.90
C ILE A 253 -16.31 -11.08 6.31
N LEU A 254 -17.58 -11.41 6.49
CA LEU A 254 -18.69 -10.53 6.16
C LEU A 254 -18.86 -9.49 7.27
N TYR A 255 -18.94 -8.23 6.88
CA TYR A 255 -19.33 -7.12 7.75
C TYR A 255 -20.82 -6.87 7.56
N ASP A 256 -21.60 -7.08 8.62
CA ASP A 256 -23.03 -6.77 8.64
C ASP A 256 -23.23 -5.29 8.91
N GLY A 257 -23.53 -4.50 7.87
CA GLY A 257 -23.70 -3.05 7.95
C GLY A 257 -24.87 -2.59 8.83
N GLU A 258 -25.88 -3.45 9.10
CA GLU A 258 -27.00 -3.10 9.97
C GLU A 258 -26.62 -3.21 11.45
N THR A 259 -25.87 -4.26 11.80
CA THR A 259 -25.53 -4.57 13.20
C THR A 259 -24.11 -4.15 13.57
N GLY A 260 -23.23 -3.93 12.61
CA GLY A 260 -21.79 -3.72 12.81
C GLY A 260 -21.06 -5.00 13.24
N PHE A 261 -21.64 -6.18 13.03
CA PHE A 261 -21.07 -7.46 13.45
C PHE A 261 -20.26 -8.10 12.32
N LEU A 262 -19.20 -8.77 12.73
CA LEU A 262 -18.35 -9.57 11.86
C LEU A 262 -18.75 -11.04 11.92
N GLN A 263 -18.82 -11.69 10.76
CA GLN A 263 -19.13 -13.11 10.63
C GLN A 263 -18.16 -13.78 9.64
N PRO A 264 -17.57 -14.96 9.97
CA PRO A 264 -16.80 -15.70 9.00
C PRO A 264 -17.65 -16.01 7.76
N TYR A 265 -17.09 -15.74 6.58
CA TYR A 265 -17.74 -16.06 5.31
C TYR A 265 -17.10 -17.27 4.66
N HIS A 266 -17.94 -18.20 4.22
CA HIS A 266 -17.52 -19.40 3.54
C HIS A 266 -18.02 -19.40 2.09
N PRO A 267 -17.12 -19.20 1.10
CA PRO A 267 -17.52 -19.17 -0.30
C PRO A 267 -18.26 -20.46 -0.71
N PRO A 268 -19.41 -20.34 -1.38
CA PRO A 268 -20.17 -21.51 -1.81
C PRO A 268 -19.35 -22.43 -2.73
N GLY A 269 -19.42 -23.74 -2.46
CA GLY A 269 -18.71 -24.76 -3.25
C GLY A 269 -17.21 -24.92 -2.93
N LEU A 270 -16.66 -24.11 -2.04
CA LEU A 270 -15.28 -24.22 -1.59
C LEU A 270 -15.24 -24.88 -0.20
N ALA A 271 -14.56 -26.03 -0.11
CA ALA A 271 -14.53 -26.80 1.14
C ALA A 271 -13.58 -26.21 2.19
N ASP A 272 -12.51 -25.55 1.76
CA ASP A 272 -11.44 -25.02 2.63
C ASP A 272 -10.75 -23.87 1.90
N LEU A 273 -11.10 -22.65 2.28
CA LEU A 273 -10.55 -21.43 1.69
C LEU A 273 -9.05 -21.29 2.00
N GLN A 274 -8.67 -21.49 3.25
CA GLN A 274 -7.27 -21.31 3.69
C GLN A 274 -6.34 -22.28 2.95
N ARG A 275 -6.77 -23.54 2.79
CA ARG A 275 -5.99 -24.50 2.01
C ARG A 275 -5.90 -24.13 0.54
N SER A 276 -6.96 -23.57 -0.02
CA SER A 276 -7.02 -23.19 -1.43
C SER A 276 -6.20 -21.95 -1.74
N THR A 277 -6.01 -21.08 -0.75
CA THR A 277 -5.26 -19.82 -0.85
C THR A 277 -3.87 -19.88 -0.21
N LEU A 278 -3.46 -21.08 0.27
CA LEU A 278 -2.14 -21.26 0.87
C LEU A 278 -1.05 -20.99 -0.16
N ARG A 279 -0.16 -20.06 0.17
CA ARG A 279 0.93 -19.60 -0.70
C ARG A 279 2.24 -19.41 0.04
N SER A 280 3.34 -19.63 -0.67
CA SER A 280 4.71 -19.50 -0.15
C SER A 280 5.34 -18.14 -0.45
N HIS A 281 4.80 -17.39 -1.41
CA HIS A 281 5.23 -16.05 -1.76
C HIS A 281 4.50 -15.05 -0.86
N THR A 282 5.15 -14.66 0.24
CA THR A 282 4.56 -13.85 1.30
C THR A 282 4.41 -12.37 0.95
N GLU A 283 4.98 -11.95 -0.17
CA GLU A 283 4.77 -10.64 -0.79
C GLU A 283 3.45 -10.54 -1.57
N LEU A 284 2.80 -11.67 -1.85
CA LEU A 284 1.51 -11.72 -2.53
C LEU A 284 0.38 -11.54 -1.52
N LEU A 285 0.04 -10.29 -1.23
CA LEU A 285 -1.10 -9.93 -0.41
C LEU A 285 -2.36 -9.78 -1.27
N SER A 286 -3.52 -10.09 -0.70
CA SER A 286 -4.83 -9.87 -1.32
C SER A 286 -5.04 -8.39 -1.62
N ARG A 287 -5.68 -8.05 -2.74
CA ARG A 287 -5.93 -6.66 -3.18
C ARG A 287 -6.96 -6.60 -4.29
N ASP A 288 -7.50 -5.45 -4.56
CA ASP A 288 -8.24 -5.17 -5.79
C ASP A 288 -7.23 -5.10 -6.95
N ILE A 289 -7.11 -6.19 -7.74
CA ILE A 289 -6.10 -6.30 -8.80
C ILE A 289 -6.57 -5.67 -10.11
N ASP A 290 -7.87 -5.54 -10.32
CA ASP A 290 -8.47 -5.08 -11.58
C ASP A 290 -9.25 -3.75 -11.46
N GLY A 291 -9.30 -3.13 -10.26
CA GLY A 291 -9.91 -1.84 -10.02
C GLY A 291 -11.44 -1.87 -9.93
N ASN A 292 -12.01 -3.02 -9.57
CA ASN A 292 -13.46 -3.22 -9.51
C ASN A 292 -14.07 -3.04 -8.09
N ALA A 293 -13.24 -2.67 -7.11
CA ALA A 293 -13.55 -2.49 -5.69
C ALA A 293 -13.84 -3.80 -4.91
N THR A 294 -13.73 -4.97 -5.53
CA THR A 294 -13.67 -6.25 -4.79
C THR A 294 -12.22 -6.60 -4.47
N ILE A 295 -12.01 -7.38 -3.43
CA ILE A 295 -10.65 -7.82 -3.07
C ILE A 295 -10.41 -9.22 -3.63
N ASP A 296 -9.45 -9.29 -4.56
CA ASP A 296 -9.00 -10.55 -5.13
C ASP A 296 -7.94 -11.20 -4.26
N ILE A 297 -8.03 -12.52 -4.15
CA ILE A 297 -7.08 -13.34 -3.40
C ILE A 297 -6.15 -14.05 -4.37
N PRO A 298 -4.82 -13.96 -4.20
CA PRO A 298 -3.87 -14.64 -5.08
C PRO A 298 -3.77 -16.13 -4.71
N VAL A 299 -3.85 -16.97 -5.74
CA VAL A 299 -3.74 -18.43 -5.65
C VAL A 299 -2.60 -18.91 -6.52
N GLU A 300 -1.61 -19.58 -5.93
CA GLU A 300 -0.52 -20.22 -6.68
C GLU A 300 -1.04 -21.46 -7.43
N LEU A 301 -0.80 -21.52 -8.74
CA LEU A 301 -1.27 -22.61 -9.59
C LEU A 301 -0.13 -23.57 -9.94
N SER A 302 -0.32 -24.87 -9.65
CA SER A 302 0.58 -25.93 -10.10
C SER A 302 0.28 -26.42 -11.53
N ASP A 303 -0.89 -26.09 -12.05
CA ASP A 303 -1.42 -26.52 -13.36
C ASP A 303 -1.56 -25.36 -14.37
N GLY A 304 -1.06 -24.18 -14.03
CA GLY A 304 -1.13 -22.98 -14.90
C GLY A 304 -0.36 -23.13 -16.20
N GLY A 305 0.66 -23.96 -16.23
CA GLY A 305 1.54 -24.20 -17.39
C GLY A 305 2.83 -24.89 -16.98
N THR A 306 3.84 -24.81 -17.85
CA THR A 306 5.17 -25.39 -17.61
C THR A 306 6.23 -24.30 -17.51
N LEU A 307 7.03 -24.31 -16.45
CA LEU A 307 8.21 -23.46 -16.27
C LEU A 307 9.48 -24.27 -16.53
N GLN A 308 10.43 -23.73 -17.29
CA GLN A 308 11.68 -24.41 -17.62
C GLN A 308 12.93 -23.53 -17.33
N ASN A 309 14.00 -24.18 -16.91
CA ASN A 309 15.31 -23.58 -16.65
C ASN A 309 15.28 -22.56 -15.49
N ALA A 310 15.82 -21.36 -15.73
CA ALA A 310 15.84 -20.30 -14.70
C ALA A 310 14.45 -19.73 -14.40
N ALA A 311 13.46 -19.91 -15.27
CA ALA A 311 12.09 -19.49 -15.05
C ALA A 311 11.46 -20.19 -13.83
N ASP A 312 11.81 -21.44 -13.55
CA ASP A 312 11.32 -22.21 -12.39
C ASP A 312 11.64 -21.56 -11.04
N LYS A 313 12.59 -20.61 -11.00
CA LYS A 313 13.10 -20.06 -9.75
C LYS A 313 12.52 -18.71 -9.37
N SER A 314 11.96 -18.01 -10.34
CA SER A 314 11.47 -16.64 -10.13
C SER A 314 10.05 -16.41 -10.59
N LEU A 315 9.47 -17.36 -11.33
CA LEU A 315 8.14 -17.21 -11.89
C LEU A 315 7.15 -18.16 -11.21
N VAL A 316 5.95 -17.67 -11.01
CA VAL A 316 4.82 -18.45 -10.46
C VAL A 316 3.58 -18.19 -11.30
N PHE A 317 2.85 -19.23 -11.65
CA PHE A 317 1.53 -19.04 -12.21
C PHE A 317 0.54 -18.69 -11.10
N LEU A 318 -0.18 -17.60 -11.28
CA LEU A 318 -1.18 -17.11 -10.34
C LEU A 318 -2.57 -17.06 -10.97
N LEU A 319 -3.54 -17.24 -10.11
CA LEU A 319 -4.92 -16.85 -10.32
C LEU A 319 -5.32 -15.85 -9.22
N TRP A 320 -5.63 -14.64 -9.60
CA TRP A 320 -6.32 -13.71 -8.71
C TRP A 320 -7.81 -13.99 -8.81
N GLN A 321 -8.46 -14.17 -7.68
CA GLN A 321 -9.86 -14.58 -7.64
C GLN A 321 -10.64 -13.84 -6.57
N ASP A 322 -11.76 -13.22 -6.98
CA ASP A 322 -12.81 -12.79 -6.09
C ASP A 322 -13.63 -14.00 -5.62
N TYR A 323 -13.66 -14.23 -4.32
CA TYR A 323 -14.43 -15.27 -3.66
C TYR A 323 -15.74 -14.76 -3.04
N THR A 324 -16.04 -13.47 -3.13
CA THR A 324 -17.24 -12.85 -2.58
C THR A 324 -18.41 -12.83 -3.56
N THR A 325 -18.14 -13.08 -4.83
CA THR A 325 -19.14 -13.14 -5.89
C THR A 325 -19.72 -14.56 -6.05
N LEU A 326 -21.06 -14.68 -6.01
CA LEU A 326 -21.77 -15.96 -6.00
C LEU A 326 -21.64 -16.79 -7.29
N GLU A 327 -21.31 -16.20 -8.43
CA GLU A 327 -21.24 -16.85 -9.76
C GLU A 327 -19.81 -17.08 -10.27
N GLY A 328 -18.87 -17.31 -9.34
CA GLY A 328 -17.50 -17.67 -9.72
C GLY A 328 -16.59 -16.50 -10.01
N GLY A 329 -16.94 -15.30 -9.54
CA GLY A 329 -16.12 -14.09 -9.45
C GLY A 329 -15.26 -13.74 -10.67
N ASN A 330 -14.76 -12.53 -10.72
CA ASN A 330 -13.72 -12.18 -11.68
C ASN A 330 -12.46 -13.00 -11.37
N GLN A 331 -11.83 -13.49 -12.41
CA GLN A 331 -10.57 -14.22 -12.32
C GLN A 331 -9.56 -13.59 -13.25
N SER A 332 -8.35 -13.38 -12.76
CA SER A 332 -7.23 -12.96 -13.59
C SER A 332 -6.12 -13.99 -13.51
N PHE A 333 -5.95 -14.78 -14.58
CA PHE A 333 -4.85 -15.72 -14.73
C PHE A 333 -3.61 -15.02 -15.23
N GLY A 334 -2.43 -15.37 -14.72
CA GLY A 334 -1.19 -14.79 -15.21
C GLY A 334 0.06 -15.34 -14.56
N ILE A 335 1.12 -14.58 -14.63
CA ILE A 335 2.45 -14.91 -14.14
C ILE A 335 2.92 -13.83 -13.17
N TYR A 336 3.40 -14.26 -12.03
CA TYR A 336 4.12 -13.43 -11.10
C TYR A 336 5.63 -13.63 -11.26
N ASP A 337 6.37 -12.54 -11.43
CA ASP A 337 7.83 -12.52 -11.37
C ASP A 337 8.27 -12.04 -9.99
N SER A 338 8.65 -12.97 -9.13
CA SER A 338 9.06 -12.70 -7.75
C SER A 338 10.39 -11.95 -7.65
N LYS A 339 11.23 -12.02 -8.69
CA LYS A 339 12.51 -11.31 -8.74
C LYS A 339 12.32 -9.81 -9.01
N ASN A 340 11.38 -9.49 -9.90
CA ASN A 340 11.15 -8.13 -10.37
C ASN A 340 9.84 -7.54 -9.81
N ASN A 341 9.12 -8.33 -9.00
CA ASN A 341 7.92 -7.96 -8.26
C ASN A 341 6.81 -7.35 -9.12
N PHE A 342 6.44 -8.04 -10.20
CA PHE A 342 5.32 -7.66 -11.04
C PHE A 342 4.46 -8.87 -11.42
N TYR A 343 3.18 -8.61 -11.64
CA TYR A 343 2.23 -9.55 -12.18
C TYR A 343 1.90 -9.20 -13.64
N LEU A 344 1.88 -10.20 -14.50
CA LEU A 344 1.49 -10.09 -15.91
C LEU A 344 0.25 -10.96 -16.15
N PRO A 345 -0.94 -10.37 -16.36
CA PRO A 345 -2.12 -11.14 -16.74
C PRO A 345 -1.96 -11.75 -18.13
N LEU A 346 -2.50 -12.95 -18.27
CA LEU A 346 -2.53 -13.70 -19.51
C LEU A 346 -3.97 -14.07 -19.89
N PRO A 347 -4.26 -14.24 -21.18
CA PRO A 347 -5.54 -14.81 -21.59
C PRO A 347 -5.80 -16.19 -20.94
N ASP A 348 -6.99 -16.42 -20.41
CA ASP A 348 -7.37 -17.68 -19.75
C ASP A 348 -7.20 -18.91 -20.66
N SER A 349 -7.34 -18.72 -21.98
CA SER A 349 -7.12 -19.77 -22.97
C SER A 349 -5.68 -20.30 -23.02
N LEU A 350 -4.72 -19.59 -22.41
CA LEU A 350 -3.33 -20.05 -22.25
C LEU A 350 -3.12 -20.91 -21.00
N ARG A 351 -4.05 -20.93 -20.07
CA ARG A 351 -3.93 -21.72 -18.84
C ARG A 351 -3.75 -23.21 -19.15
N GLY A 352 -2.72 -23.80 -18.60
CA GLY A 352 -2.34 -25.20 -18.82
C GLY A 352 -1.64 -25.49 -20.16
N SER A 353 -1.69 -24.56 -21.14
CA SER A 353 -1.12 -24.76 -22.48
C SER A 353 0.14 -23.90 -22.76
N ILE A 354 0.61 -23.11 -21.78
CA ILE A 354 1.78 -22.26 -21.93
C ILE A 354 3.04 -22.92 -21.36
N LEU A 355 4.14 -22.73 -22.07
CA LEU A 355 5.50 -23.06 -21.67
C LEU A 355 6.33 -21.78 -21.55
N ILE A 356 6.94 -21.56 -20.39
CA ILE A 356 7.83 -20.43 -20.16
C ILE A 356 9.26 -20.92 -19.97
N ARG A 357 10.19 -20.30 -20.66
CA ARG A 357 11.62 -20.59 -20.58
C ARG A 357 12.45 -19.31 -20.65
N SER A 358 13.66 -19.34 -20.10
CA SER A 358 14.58 -18.22 -20.21
C SER A 358 14.90 -17.91 -21.68
N ASN A 359 15.02 -16.61 -22.00
CA ASN A 359 15.50 -16.22 -23.31
C ASN A 359 17.01 -16.55 -23.45
N PRO A 360 17.57 -16.65 -24.68
CA PRO A 360 18.98 -17.01 -24.91
C PRO A 360 19.97 -16.03 -24.24
N ALA A 361 19.59 -14.77 -24.03
CA ALA A 361 20.42 -13.76 -23.41
C ALA A 361 20.44 -13.84 -21.87
N GLY A 362 19.52 -14.60 -21.27
CA GLY A 362 19.38 -14.69 -19.81
C GLY A 362 18.80 -13.44 -19.13
N THR A 363 18.26 -12.50 -19.91
CA THR A 363 17.72 -11.22 -19.42
C THR A 363 16.21 -11.23 -19.25
N GLY A 364 15.53 -12.34 -19.58
CA GLY A 364 14.08 -12.46 -19.53
C GLY A 364 13.60 -13.83 -20.00
N TRP A 365 12.36 -13.92 -20.44
CA TRP A 365 11.70 -15.18 -20.75
C TRP A 365 10.89 -15.14 -22.04
N LEU A 366 10.70 -16.33 -22.59
CA LEU A 366 9.88 -16.61 -23.76
C LEU A 366 8.61 -17.31 -23.31
N LEU A 367 7.46 -16.74 -23.69
CA LEU A 367 6.16 -17.38 -23.57
C LEU A 367 5.91 -18.17 -24.85
N CYS A 368 5.77 -19.47 -24.70
CA CYS A 368 5.65 -20.39 -25.82
C CYS A 368 4.40 -21.23 -25.71
N ASP A 369 3.92 -21.72 -26.82
CA ASP A 369 2.96 -22.82 -26.87
C ASP A 369 3.63 -24.11 -26.37
N SER A 370 2.97 -24.83 -25.45
CA SER A 370 3.56 -26.02 -24.84
C SER A 370 3.67 -27.22 -25.77
N GLU A 371 2.84 -27.31 -26.82
CA GLU A 371 2.82 -28.40 -27.80
C GLU A 371 3.75 -28.14 -28.98
N SER A 372 3.61 -26.97 -29.63
CA SER A 372 4.37 -26.63 -30.84
C SER A 372 5.71 -25.97 -30.54
N GLY A 373 5.91 -25.41 -29.34
CA GLY A 373 7.06 -24.60 -28.98
C GLY A 373 7.11 -23.24 -29.68
N SER A 374 6.04 -22.81 -30.36
CA SER A 374 5.94 -21.50 -31.01
C SER A 374 6.02 -20.40 -29.99
N ILE A 375 6.87 -19.40 -30.22
CA ILE A 375 7.04 -18.27 -29.29
C ILE A 375 5.95 -17.26 -29.57
N TYR A 376 5.12 -16.95 -28.58
CA TYR A 376 4.11 -15.90 -28.64
C TYR A 376 4.72 -14.53 -28.32
N CYS A 377 5.40 -14.44 -27.20
CA CYS A 377 5.93 -13.19 -26.66
C CYS A 377 7.31 -13.43 -26.03
N GLU A 378 8.16 -12.43 -26.12
CA GLU A 378 9.39 -12.35 -25.35
C GLU A 378 9.33 -11.14 -24.42
N LEU A 379 9.63 -11.36 -23.14
CA LEU A 379 9.76 -10.32 -22.12
C LEU A 379 11.20 -10.27 -21.61
N ARG A 380 11.66 -9.07 -21.28
CA ARG A 380 12.98 -8.87 -20.67
C ARG A 380 12.96 -7.68 -19.70
N VAL A 381 13.82 -7.75 -18.69
CA VAL A 381 14.09 -6.63 -17.79
C VAL A 381 15.52 -6.19 -18.03
N VAL A 382 15.72 -4.94 -18.41
CA VAL A 382 17.02 -4.42 -18.86
C VAL A 382 17.32 -3.05 -18.24
N ASP A 383 18.60 -2.75 -18.07
CA ASP A 383 19.06 -1.40 -17.77
C ASP A 383 19.09 -0.57 -19.06
N PRO A 384 18.38 0.56 -19.15
CA PRO A 384 18.37 1.41 -20.34
C PRO A 384 19.76 1.98 -20.71
N ALA A 385 20.68 2.08 -19.75
CA ALA A 385 22.04 2.55 -19.98
C ALA A 385 22.88 1.50 -20.75
N GLU A 386 22.73 0.23 -20.38
CA GLU A 386 23.42 -0.90 -21.05
C GLU A 386 22.86 -1.18 -22.44
N GLU A 387 21.56 -0.95 -22.65
CA GLU A 387 20.91 -1.19 -23.95
C GLU A 387 21.45 -0.28 -25.07
N ARG A 388 21.86 0.94 -24.75
CA ARG A 388 22.42 1.89 -25.75
C ARG A 388 23.72 1.40 -26.38
N GLU A 389 24.40 0.48 -25.74
CA GLU A 389 25.66 -0.10 -26.22
C GLU A 389 25.44 -1.36 -27.11
N THR A 390 24.22 -1.91 -27.09
CA THR A 390 23.91 -3.16 -27.81
C THR A 390 23.25 -2.87 -29.16
N THR A 391 23.89 -3.19 -30.27
CA THR A 391 23.31 -3.12 -31.62
C THR A 391 22.34 -4.29 -31.88
N SER A 392 21.27 -4.40 -31.11
CA SER A 392 20.21 -5.37 -31.36
C SER A 392 19.34 -4.91 -32.55
N THR A 393 19.11 -5.81 -33.52
CA THR A 393 18.16 -5.59 -34.63
C THR A 393 16.71 -5.90 -34.22
N LEU A 394 16.49 -6.44 -33.01
CA LEU A 394 15.17 -6.79 -32.51
C LEU A 394 14.52 -5.56 -31.86
N HIS A 395 13.30 -5.29 -32.24
CA HIS A 395 12.53 -4.17 -31.66
C HIS A 395 11.70 -4.66 -30.49
N TYR A 396 11.93 -4.05 -29.31
CA TYR A 396 11.13 -4.26 -28.09
C TYR A 396 10.40 -2.96 -27.74
N GLU A 397 9.22 -3.09 -27.21
CA GLU A 397 8.46 -1.97 -26.69
C GLU A 397 8.55 -1.92 -25.16
N ARG A 398 8.67 -0.72 -24.63
CA ARG A 398 8.70 -0.51 -23.17
C ARG A 398 7.31 -0.71 -22.60
N ILE A 399 7.21 -1.57 -21.59
CA ILE A 399 5.97 -1.88 -20.89
C ILE A 399 5.86 -1.03 -19.61
N ALA A 400 6.87 -1.13 -18.72
CA ALA A 400 6.88 -0.45 -17.43
C ALA A 400 8.30 -0.11 -16.99
N ASN A 401 8.43 0.79 -16.01
CA ASN A 401 9.69 1.00 -15.29
C ASN A 401 9.65 0.21 -13.98
N ILE A 402 10.72 -0.51 -13.67
CA ILE A 402 10.92 -1.27 -12.44
C ILE A 402 12.15 -0.70 -11.76
N GLY A 403 11.98 0.27 -10.87
CA GLY A 403 13.11 1.04 -10.33
C GLY A 403 13.92 1.72 -11.44
N ASN A 404 15.21 1.39 -11.52
CA ASN A 404 16.12 1.90 -12.56
C ASN A 404 16.11 1.05 -13.86
N GLN A 405 15.39 -0.05 -13.88
CA GLN A 405 15.29 -0.96 -15.02
C GLN A 405 13.98 -0.75 -15.78
N GLN A 406 13.88 -1.35 -16.96
CA GLN A 406 12.69 -1.33 -17.80
C GLN A 406 12.25 -2.76 -18.11
N LEU A 407 10.96 -3.01 -17.89
CA LEU A 407 10.28 -4.17 -18.47
C LEU A 407 9.96 -3.84 -19.93
N GLN A 408 10.40 -4.70 -20.80
CA GLN A 408 10.19 -4.58 -22.25
C GLN A 408 9.61 -5.87 -22.81
N ALA A 409 8.76 -5.76 -23.84
CA ALA A 409 8.14 -6.90 -24.47
C ALA A 409 8.23 -6.81 -26.00
N ARG A 410 8.14 -7.99 -26.65
CA ARG A 410 8.07 -8.14 -28.09
C ARG A 410 7.12 -9.29 -28.43
N ILE A 411 6.11 -9.01 -29.26
CA ILE A 411 5.27 -10.06 -29.82
C ILE A 411 6.04 -10.73 -30.97
N VAL A 412 6.13 -12.04 -30.92
CA VAL A 412 6.81 -12.86 -31.93
C VAL A 412 5.79 -13.54 -32.86
N THR A 413 4.83 -14.23 -32.28
CA THR A 413 3.71 -14.82 -33.01
C THR A 413 2.41 -14.28 -32.41
N PRO A 414 1.53 -13.68 -33.21
CA PRO A 414 0.26 -13.16 -32.70
C PRO A 414 -0.57 -14.24 -32.02
N TYR A 415 -1.14 -13.89 -30.86
CA TYR A 415 -2.11 -14.69 -30.14
C TYR A 415 -3.28 -13.81 -29.71
N SER A 416 -4.50 -14.34 -29.77
CA SER A 416 -5.70 -13.57 -29.43
C SER A 416 -5.67 -13.15 -27.96
N GLY A 417 -5.81 -11.86 -27.69
CA GLY A 417 -5.76 -11.28 -26.34
C GLY A 417 -4.35 -11.07 -25.78
N LEU A 418 -3.28 -11.42 -26.51
CA LEU A 418 -1.89 -11.14 -26.12
C LEU A 418 -1.27 -10.15 -27.10
N THR A 419 -1.37 -8.87 -26.80
CA THR A 419 -0.84 -7.74 -27.58
C THR A 419 0.06 -6.88 -26.70
N ILE A 420 0.85 -6.00 -27.30
CA ILE A 420 1.64 -5.03 -26.51
C ILE A 420 0.72 -4.15 -25.65
N ASP A 421 -0.38 -3.66 -26.21
CA ASP A 421 -1.33 -2.83 -25.47
C ASP A 421 -1.94 -3.60 -24.29
N SER A 422 -2.35 -4.87 -24.50
CA SER A 422 -2.89 -5.68 -23.40
C SER A 422 -1.87 -5.98 -22.30
N ILE A 423 -0.58 -6.05 -22.65
CA ILE A 423 0.51 -6.21 -21.66
C ILE A 423 0.73 -4.91 -20.91
N ILE A 424 0.74 -3.76 -21.59
CA ILE A 424 0.92 -2.43 -20.96
C ILE A 424 -0.24 -2.15 -19.99
N ASP A 425 -1.46 -2.36 -20.45
CA ASP A 425 -2.67 -2.05 -19.66
C ASP A 425 -2.86 -3.00 -18.47
N GLY A 426 -2.36 -4.24 -18.61
CA GLY A 426 -2.60 -5.28 -17.61
C GLY A 426 -1.46 -5.52 -16.62
N VAL A 427 -0.22 -5.08 -16.89
CA VAL A 427 0.88 -5.34 -15.97
C VAL A 427 0.71 -4.57 -14.67
N VAL A 428 0.84 -5.26 -13.53
CA VAL A 428 0.73 -4.67 -12.20
C VAL A 428 2.07 -4.82 -11.47
N LEU A 429 2.61 -3.69 -10.98
CA LEU A 429 3.80 -3.67 -10.13
C LEU A 429 3.37 -3.87 -8.68
N LEU A 430 3.83 -4.92 -8.02
CA LEU A 430 3.34 -5.36 -6.71
C LEU A 430 4.16 -4.80 -5.52
N GLY A 431 5.10 -3.94 -5.71
CA GLY A 431 6.01 -3.45 -4.67
C GLY A 431 6.15 -1.93 -4.56
N LEU A 432 5.20 -1.17 -5.04
CA LEU A 432 5.23 0.30 -5.07
C LEU A 432 4.13 0.95 -4.21
N GLU A 433 3.71 0.30 -3.14
CA GLU A 433 2.83 0.92 -2.13
C GLU A 433 3.63 1.63 -1.05
#